data_61ece17c737ea6a9a7cdaa0f90d7cf23
#
_entry.id   61ece17c737ea6a9a7cdaa0f90d7cf23
#
_cell.length_a   1.000
_cell.length_b   1.000
_cell.length_c   1.000
_cell.angle_alpha   90.00
_cell.angle_beta   90.00
_cell.angle_gamma   90.00
#
_symmetry.space_group_name_H-M   'P 1'
#
loop_
_entity.id
_entity.type
_entity.pdbx_description
1 polymer ?
#
loop_
_entity_poly.entity_id
_entity_poly.type
_entity_poly.pdbx_seq_one_letter_code
_entity_poly.pdbx_strand_id
1 'polypeptide(L)'
;MTRCAPRSRPTPSHDRVTEPFQAGQAVALRETWDGRVFEARPAIAVADGPAGATFYLPPVITCLQPVAEDGTRLRLPSVPWRLEAVDWHHHRVLSFAFPDTPYAVLARWDAGTGAFDGWYVNLQDPLRRTEIGFDTRDHVLDVLISADRNSWEWKDEDELAEALALGLFTESDEARIRSAGERGVEHVLLREPPFDEDWEDWRPDPSWDVPRLPAGVTTAPA
;
A
#
# COMPACT_ATOMS: atom_id res chain seq x y z
N MET A 1 9.97 -19.98 57.93
CA MET A 1 9.49 -20.40 56.57
C MET A 1 9.05 -19.15 55.85
N THR A 2 9.97 -18.57 55.05
CA THR A 2 9.74 -17.29 54.38
C THR A 2 9.21 -17.58 52.98
N ARG A 3 7.99 -17.19 52.64
CA ARG A 3 7.37 -17.34 51.34
C ARG A 3 8.00 -16.35 50.36
N CYS A 4 8.64 -16.86 49.33
CA CYS A 4 9.16 -16.09 48.20
C CYS A 4 7.98 -15.71 47.28
N ALA A 5 7.76 -14.41 47.04
CA ALA A 5 6.76 -13.90 46.10
C ALA A 5 7.24 -14.13 44.66
N PRO A 6 6.35 -14.46 43.70
CA PRO A 6 6.72 -14.63 42.31
C PRO A 6 7.03 -13.27 41.68
N ARG A 7 8.19 -13.18 41.02
CA ARG A 7 8.57 -12.00 40.20
C ARG A 7 7.65 -11.93 38.98
N SER A 8 6.91 -10.82 38.85
CA SER A 8 6.17 -10.47 37.66
C SER A 8 7.15 -10.31 36.47
N ARG A 9 6.90 -11.04 35.38
CA ARG A 9 7.58 -10.83 34.10
C ARG A 9 7.15 -9.46 33.57
N PRO A 10 8.11 -8.67 33.01
CA PRO A 10 7.74 -7.43 32.34
C PRO A 10 6.92 -7.78 31.09
N THR A 11 5.76 -7.18 30.97
CA THR A 11 4.95 -7.15 29.73
C THR A 11 5.77 -6.46 28.66
N PRO A 12 5.90 -6.99 27.42
CA PRO A 12 6.55 -6.26 26.35
C PRO A 12 5.73 -5.02 26.03
N SER A 13 6.32 -3.84 26.19
CA SER A 13 5.73 -2.57 25.76
C SER A 13 5.66 -2.53 24.24
N HIS A 14 4.45 -2.68 23.71
CA HIS A 14 4.13 -2.50 22.28
C HIS A 14 3.91 -1.03 22.00
N ASP A 15 4.95 -0.20 22.07
CA ASP A 15 4.93 1.16 21.54
C ASP A 15 6.39 1.63 21.32
N ARG A 16 7.09 1.01 20.36
CA ARG A 16 8.14 1.76 19.69
C ARG A 16 7.47 2.55 18.58
N VAL A 17 7.10 3.78 18.85
CA VAL A 17 6.83 4.76 17.81
C VAL A 17 8.14 4.86 17.00
N THR A 18 8.16 4.23 15.83
CA THR A 18 9.29 4.40 14.89
C THR A 18 9.26 5.83 14.41
N GLU A 19 10.44 6.48 14.35
CA GLU A 19 10.53 7.86 13.85
C GLU A 19 10.00 7.97 12.41
N PRO A 20 9.47 9.14 12.02
CA PRO A 20 9.07 9.38 10.64
C PRO A 20 10.22 9.17 9.66
N PHE A 21 9.93 8.57 8.51
CA PHE A 21 10.88 8.45 7.42
C PHE A 21 11.20 9.81 6.81
N GLN A 22 12.46 10.02 6.48
CA GLN A 22 12.90 11.29 5.88
C GLN A 22 12.56 11.32 4.38
N ALA A 23 12.29 12.52 3.85
CA ALA A 23 12.12 12.68 2.41
C ALA A 23 13.36 12.18 1.64
N GLY A 24 13.13 11.41 0.58
CA GLY A 24 14.17 10.74 -0.20
C GLY A 24 14.59 9.36 0.34
N GLN A 25 14.15 8.96 1.53
CA GLN A 25 14.48 7.66 2.11
C GLN A 25 13.71 6.53 1.39
N ALA A 26 14.44 5.47 1.02
CA ALA A 26 13.81 4.25 0.51
C ALA A 26 13.10 3.49 1.63
N VAL A 27 11.86 3.07 1.35
CA VAL A 27 10.99 2.30 2.24
C VAL A 27 10.40 1.10 1.52
N ALA A 28 9.95 0.10 2.27
CA ALA A 28 9.16 -1.00 1.74
C ALA A 28 7.67 -0.76 1.96
N LEU A 29 6.86 -0.86 0.92
CA LEU A 29 5.42 -1.02 1.01
C LEU A 29 5.12 -2.51 0.85
N ARG A 30 4.62 -3.16 1.91
CA ARG A 30 4.39 -4.60 1.93
C ARG A 30 2.90 -4.90 2.05
N GLU A 31 2.45 -5.74 1.16
CA GLU A 31 1.17 -6.41 1.29
C GLU A 31 1.35 -7.68 2.12
N THR A 32 0.47 -7.90 3.10
CA THR A 32 0.57 -9.01 4.03
C THR A 32 -0.74 -9.78 4.15
N TRP A 33 -0.66 -11.12 4.13
CA TRP A 33 -1.77 -12.03 4.33
C TRP A 33 -1.39 -13.07 5.37
N ASP A 34 -2.25 -13.31 6.36
CA ASP A 34 -2.04 -14.31 7.41
C ASP A 34 -0.66 -14.20 8.08
N GLY A 35 -0.20 -12.97 8.34
CA GLY A 35 1.08 -12.71 8.97
C GLY A 35 2.30 -13.01 8.08
N ARG A 36 2.10 -13.14 6.76
CA ARG A 36 3.19 -13.35 5.79
C ARG A 36 3.18 -12.26 4.74
N VAL A 37 4.36 -11.89 4.25
CA VAL A 37 4.49 -10.98 3.11
C VAL A 37 3.99 -11.68 1.85
N PHE A 38 3.05 -11.04 1.15
CA PHE A 38 2.50 -11.50 -0.13
C PHE A 38 3.15 -10.76 -1.29
N GLU A 39 3.27 -9.43 -1.19
CA GLU A 39 3.99 -8.60 -2.15
C GLU A 39 4.83 -7.55 -1.41
N ALA A 40 5.94 -7.08 -2.01
CA ALA A 40 6.71 -5.96 -1.49
C ALA A 40 7.23 -5.08 -2.62
N ARG A 41 6.99 -3.77 -2.51
CA ARG A 41 7.40 -2.75 -3.47
C ARG A 41 8.32 -1.75 -2.79
N PRO A 42 9.48 -1.41 -3.38
CA PRO A 42 10.27 -0.30 -2.88
C PRO A 42 9.62 1.03 -3.30
N ALA A 43 9.62 1.98 -2.39
CA ALA A 43 9.15 3.33 -2.64
C ALA A 43 10.11 4.35 -2.00
N ILE A 44 9.96 5.61 -2.36
CA ILE A 44 10.64 6.74 -1.72
C ILE A 44 9.64 7.47 -0.84
N ALA A 45 9.95 7.67 0.43
CA ALA A 45 9.17 8.54 1.29
C ALA A 45 9.30 9.98 0.78
N VAL A 46 8.18 10.63 0.49
CA VAL A 46 8.12 12.04 0.09
C VAL A 46 7.78 12.89 1.30
N ALA A 47 6.80 12.43 2.07
CA ALA A 47 6.40 13.01 3.35
C ALA A 47 5.94 11.90 4.28
N ASP A 48 6.15 12.09 5.58
CA ASP A 48 5.72 11.15 6.60
C ASP A 48 5.49 11.90 7.91
N GLY A 49 4.27 11.88 8.41
CA GLY A 49 3.90 12.64 9.60
C GLY A 49 2.49 12.34 10.12
N PRO A 50 2.01 13.12 11.08
CA PRO A 50 0.70 12.90 11.71
C PRO A 50 -0.50 13.00 10.74
N ALA A 51 -0.35 13.75 9.63
CA ALA A 51 -1.40 13.89 8.62
C ALA A 51 -1.45 12.71 7.63
N GLY A 52 -0.46 11.83 7.65
CA GLY A 52 -0.33 10.70 6.75
C GLY A 52 1.06 10.57 6.16
N ALA A 53 1.18 9.70 5.18
CA ALA A 53 2.43 9.46 4.48
C ALA A 53 2.23 9.54 2.95
N THR A 54 3.22 10.10 2.26
CA THR A 54 3.24 10.20 0.81
C THR A 54 4.46 9.48 0.27
N PHE A 55 4.26 8.63 -0.74
CA PHE A 55 5.29 7.79 -1.32
C PHE A 55 5.39 7.99 -2.82
N TYR A 56 6.61 8.02 -3.33
CA TYR A 56 6.89 8.01 -4.75
C TYR A 56 7.34 6.63 -5.20
N LEU A 57 6.68 6.08 -6.23
CA LEU A 57 7.08 4.85 -6.92
C LEU A 57 7.50 5.21 -8.36
N PRO A 58 8.79 5.07 -8.70
CA PRO A 58 9.27 5.24 -10.07
C PRO A 58 8.63 4.24 -11.04
N PRO A 59 8.57 4.52 -12.34
CA PRO A 59 7.87 3.68 -13.33
C PRO A 59 8.51 2.30 -13.53
N VAL A 60 9.75 2.11 -13.10
CA VAL A 60 10.44 0.82 -13.13
C VAL A 60 11.09 0.57 -11.77
N ILE A 61 10.69 -0.52 -11.12
CA ILE A 61 11.22 -0.96 -9.83
C ILE A 61 11.36 -2.49 -9.83
N THR A 62 12.33 -3.00 -9.07
CA THR A 62 12.38 -4.43 -8.76
C THR A 62 11.57 -4.68 -7.49
N CYS A 63 10.45 -5.38 -7.59
CA CYS A 63 9.58 -5.76 -6.47
C CYS A 63 9.67 -7.27 -6.19
N LEU A 64 9.12 -7.69 -5.03
CA LEU A 64 8.89 -9.10 -4.74
C LEU A 64 7.43 -9.41 -4.98
N GLN A 65 7.15 -10.41 -5.82
CA GLN A 65 5.78 -10.84 -6.17
C GLN A 65 5.55 -12.30 -5.77
N PRO A 66 4.30 -12.65 -5.40
CA PRO A 66 3.96 -14.00 -5.03
C PRO A 66 3.87 -14.90 -6.26
N VAL A 67 4.49 -16.06 -6.18
CA VAL A 67 4.38 -17.12 -7.18
C VAL A 67 4.05 -18.45 -6.51
N ALA A 68 3.22 -19.24 -7.16
CA ALA A 68 2.92 -20.61 -6.78
C ALA A 68 4.15 -21.53 -6.97
N GLU A 69 4.06 -22.78 -6.57
CA GLU A 69 5.15 -23.76 -6.71
C GLU A 69 5.57 -23.97 -8.17
N ASP A 70 4.62 -23.92 -9.10
CA ASP A 70 4.85 -24.04 -10.55
C ASP A 70 5.40 -22.76 -11.22
N GLY A 71 5.58 -21.68 -10.47
CA GLY A 71 6.05 -20.38 -10.95
C GLY A 71 4.95 -19.47 -11.48
N THR A 72 3.68 -19.87 -11.42
CA THR A 72 2.56 -19.00 -11.81
C THR A 72 2.44 -17.83 -10.82
N ARG A 73 2.38 -16.60 -11.34
CA ARG A 73 2.12 -15.41 -10.53
C ARG A 73 0.72 -15.49 -9.91
N LEU A 74 0.65 -15.22 -8.63
CA LEU A 74 -0.63 -15.17 -7.92
C LEU A 74 -1.11 -13.71 -7.81
N ARG A 75 -2.41 -13.53 -7.97
CA ARG A 75 -3.12 -12.27 -7.68
C ARG A 75 -3.76 -12.30 -6.29
N LEU A 76 -4.16 -13.50 -5.85
CA LEU A 76 -4.75 -13.76 -4.54
C LEU A 76 -3.98 -14.86 -3.82
N PRO A 77 -3.97 -14.89 -2.47
CA PRO A 77 -3.30 -15.93 -1.69
C PRO A 77 -4.09 -17.24 -1.66
N SER A 78 -4.48 -17.72 -2.85
CA SER A 78 -5.33 -18.92 -3.04
C SER A 78 -4.61 -20.24 -2.80
N VAL A 79 -3.27 -20.24 -2.86
CA VAL A 79 -2.40 -21.40 -2.63
C VAL A 79 -1.12 -20.95 -1.91
N PRO A 80 -0.32 -21.87 -1.34
CA PRO A 80 0.99 -21.53 -0.79
C PRO A 80 1.87 -20.83 -1.82
N TRP A 81 2.58 -19.77 -1.40
CA TRP A 81 3.43 -18.96 -2.29
C TRP A 81 4.84 -18.81 -1.76
N ARG A 82 5.73 -18.49 -2.67
CA ARG A 82 7.07 -17.95 -2.42
C ARG A 82 7.20 -16.60 -3.12
N LEU A 83 8.14 -15.80 -2.70
CA LEU A 83 8.39 -14.48 -3.31
C LEU A 83 9.48 -14.59 -4.35
N GLU A 84 9.26 -13.99 -5.51
CA GLU A 84 10.26 -13.83 -6.57
C GLU A 84 10.49 -12.35 -6.87
N ALA A 85 11.76 -12.01 -7.15
CA ALA A 85 12.12 -10.67 -7.59
C ALA A 85 11.76 -10.50 -9.07
N VAL A 86 11.01 -9.44 -9.37
CA VAL A 86 10.53 -9.12 -10.72
C VAL A 86 10.70 -7.64 -10.99
N ASP A 87 11.21 -7.29 -12.16
CA ASP A 87 11.18 -5.90 -12.61
C ASP A 87 9.77 -5.56 -13.05
N TRP A 88 9.16 -4.65 -12.32
CA TRP A 88 7.78 -4.23 -12.53
C TRP A 88 7.76 -2.88 -13.25
N HIS A 89 7.15 -2.88 -14.43
CA HIS A 89 6.95 -1.70 -15.26
C HIS A 89 5.50 -1.21 -15.09
N HIS A 90 5.34 0.01 -14.63
CA HIS A 90 4.02 0.57 -14.33
C HIS A 90 4.02 2.09 -14.51
N HIS A 91 2.91 2.74 -14.18
CA HIS A 91 2.83 4.19 -14.11
C HIS A 91 3.86 4.76 -13.12
N ARG A 92 4.30 5.98 -13.34
CA ARG A 92 4.88 6.77 -12.26
C ARG A 92 3.77 7.09 -11.27
N VAL A 93 3.99 6.86 -9.99
CA VAL A 93 2.94 6.96 -8.97
C VAL A 93 3.40 7.82 -7.81
N LEU A 94 2.51 8.70 -7.35
CA LEU A 94 2.58 9.36 -6.05
C LEU A 94 1.40 8.88 -5.22
N SER A 95 1.67 8.14 -4.14
CA SER A 95 0.67 7.52 -3.28
C SER A 95 0.48 8.34 -2.01
N PHE A 96 -0.75 8.69 -1.70
CA PHE A 96 -1.17 9.40 -0.49
C PHE A 96 -1.92 8.44 0.42
N ALA A 97 -1.38 8.17 1.59
CA ALA A 97 -2.01 7.34 2.61
C ALA A 97 -2.31 8.18 3.85
N PHE A 98 -3.49 7.99 4.41
CA PHE A 98 -4.01 8.77 5.54
C PHE A 98 -4.10 7.90 6.80
N PRO A 99 -3.99 8.48 8.01
CA PRO A 99 -4.12 7.74 9.24
C PRO A 99 -5.48 7.03 9.32
N ASP A 100 -5.48 5.79 9.79
CA ASP A 100 -6.68 4.98 10.05
C ASP A 100 -7.67 4.89 8.88
N THR A 101 -7.20 5.15 7.66
CA THR A 101 -8.05 5.20 6.46
C THR A 101 -7.86 3.92 5.63
N PRO A 102 -8.96 3.22 5.26
CA PRO A 102 -8.89 1.94 4.55
C PRO A 102 -8.74 2.11 3.03
N TYR A 103 -8.00 3.12 2.60
CA TYR A 103 -7.58 3.34 1.22
C TYR A 103 -6.36 4.25 1.16
N ALA A 104 -5.64 4.18 0.05
CA ALA A 104 -4.68 5.18 -0.39
C ALA A 104 -5.15 5.76 -1.73
N VAL A 105 -4.82 7.03 -2.01
CA VAL A 105 -5.08 7.64 -3.31
C VAL A 105 -3.76 7.79 -4.05
N LEU A 106 -3.74 7.34 -5.30
CA LEU A 106 -2.57 7.36 -6.16
C LEU A 106 -2.80 8.36 -7.30
N ALA A 107 -1.95 9.39 -7.39
CA ALA A 107 -1.80 10.18 -8.60
C ALA A 107 -0.88 9.41 -9.56
N ARG A 108 -1.32 9.25 -10.82
CA ARG A 108 -0.63 8.42 -11.81
C ARG A 108 -0.24 9.21 -13.05
N TRP A 109 0.93 8.90 -13.58
CA TRP A 109 1.41 9.42 -14.86
C TRP A 109 1.85 8.28 -15.76
N ASP A 110 1.47 8.32 -17.01
CA ASP A 110 1.93 7.38 -18.00
C ASP A 110 3.46 7.37 -18.10
N ALA A 111 4.06 6.19 -18.04
CA ALA A 111 5.51 6.03 -17.98
C ALA A 111 6.23 6.44 -19.27
N GLY A 112 5.57 6.31 -20.43
CA GLY A 112 6.14 6.60 -21.73
C GLY A 112 6.06 8.07 -22.12
N THR A 113 4.90 8.70 -21.87
CA THR A 113 4.61 10.09 -22.24
C THR A 113 4.87 11.08 -21.11
N GLY A 114 4.81 10.61 -19.86
CA GLY A 114 4.85 11.47 -18.67
C GLY A 114 3.56 12.27 -18.44
N ALA A 115 2.52 12.05 -19.24
CA ALA A 115 1.23 12.71 -19.07
C ALA A 115 0.53 12.22 -17.82
N PHE A 116 -0.21 13.11 -17.16
CA PHE A 116 -1.06 12.74 -16.03
C PHE A 116 -2.21 11.85 -16.52
N ASP A 117 -2.33 10.66 -15.93
CA ASP A 117 -3.28 9.62 -16.36
C ASP A 117 -4.53 9.59 -15.46
N GLY A 118 -4.51 10.31 -14.35
CA GLY A 118 -5.62 10.39 -13.40
C GLY A 118 -5.29 9.82 -12.04
N TRP A 119 -6.34 9.46 -11.32
CA TRP A 119 -6.27 9.03 -9.94
C TRP A 119 -6.70 7.57 -9.79
N TYR A 120 -6.19 6.96 -8.76
CA TYR A 120 -6.50 5.57 -8.43
C TYR A 120 -6.74 5.50 -6.92
N VAL A 121 -7.88 4.97 -6.51
CA VAL A 121 -8.14 4.68 -5.09
C VAL A 121 -7.82 3.21 -4.86
N ASN A 122 -6.72 2.95 -4.18
CA ASN A 122 -6.30 1.61 -3.76
C ASN A 122 -6.97 1.28 -2.44
N LEU A 123 -7.86 0.29 -2.43
CA LEU A 123 -8.57 -0.13 -1.23
C LEU A 123 -7.70 -1.13 -0.46
N GLN A 124 -7.43 -0.82 0.80
CA GLN A 124 -6.47 -1.56 1.61
C GLN A 124 -6.73 -1.35 3.11
N ASP A 125 -6.21 -2.22 3.95
CA ASP A 125 -6.18 -1.93 5.39
C ASP A 125 -5.36 -0.65 5.66
N PRO A 126 -5.67 0.12 6.73
CA PRO A 126 -4.83 1.24 7.14
C PRO A 126 -3.36 0.83 7.26
N LEU A 127 -2.46 1.71 6.79
CA LEU A 127 -1.02 1.43 6.83
C LEU A 127 -0.54 1.22 8.26
N ARG A 128 0.15 0.12 8.49
CA ARG A 128 0.85 -0.16 9.73
C ARG A 128 2.34 0.10 9.57
N ARG A 129 2.87 1.05 10.32
CA ARG A 129 4.29 1.41 10.30
C ARG A 129 5.17 0.28 10.82
N THR A 130 6.33 0.09 10.18
CA THR A 130 7.39 -0.83 10.58
C THR A 130 8.76 -0.11 10.57
N GLU A 131 9.81 -0.78 10.98
CA GLU A 131 11.18 -0.22 10.94
C GLU A 131 11.69 0.03 9.50
N ILE A 132 11.12 -0.66 8.50
CA ILE A 132 11.58 -0.61 7.11
C ILE A 132 10.57 0.00 6.14
N GLY A 133 9.42 0.44 6.62
CA GLY A 133 8.35 0.99 5.78
C GLY A 133 6.97 0.74 6.36
N PHE A 134 6.05 0.25 5.55
CA PHE A 134 4.66 0.06 5.95
C PHE A 134 4.11 -1.27 5.46
N ASP A 135 3.25 -1.87 6.29
CA ASP A 135 2.46 -3.05 5.98
C ASP A 135 1.01 -2.67 5.79
N THR A 136 0.36 -3.36 4.88
CA THR A 136 -1.09 -3.29 4.66
C THR A 136 -1.60 -4.65 4.17
N ARG A 137 -2.90 -4.79 4.03
CA ARG A 137 -3.53 -5.86 3.26
C ARG A 137 -4.36 -5.21 2.17
N ASP A 138 -4.11 -5.59 0.94
CA ASP A 138 -4.89 -5.18 -0.23
C ASP A 138 -6.31 -5.74 -0.14
N HIS A 139 -7.31 -4.96 -0.53
CA HIS A 139 -8.71 -5.38 -0.57
C HIS A 139 -9.16 -5.79 -1.98
N VAL A 140 -8.24 -5.85 -2.93
CA VAL A 140 -8.43 -6.34 -4.29
C VAL A 140 -9.25 -5.39 -5.18
N LEU A 141 -10.39 -4.89 -4.69
CA LEU A 141 -11.21 -3.92 -5.41
C LEU A 141 -10.56 -2.54 -5.37
N ASP A 142 -10.60 -1.84 -6.49
CA ASP A 142 -10.03 -0.52 -6.64
C ASP A 142 -10.97 0.42 -7.40
N VAL A 143 -10.63 1.71 -7.47
CA VAL A 143 -11.36 2.70 -8.27
C VAL A 143 -10.41 3.47 -9.18
N LEU A 144 -10.80 3.62 -10.43
CA LEU A 144 -10.17 4.54 -11.39
C LEU A 144 -10.97 5.84 -11.45
N ILE A 145 -10.27 6.98 -11.42
CA ILE A 145 -10.87 8.29 -11.59
C ILE A 145 -10.13 9.01 -12.72
N SER A 146 -10.87 9.53 -13.70
CA SER A 146 -10.30 10.25 -14.84
C SER A 146 -9.47 11.47 -14.40
N ALA A 147 -8.49 11.87 -15.22
CA ALA A 147 -7.62 13.01 -14.94
C ALA A 147 -8.40 14.30 -14.69
N ASP A 148 -9.48 14.53 -15.43
CA ASP A 148 -10.38 15.69 -15.30
C ASP A 148 -11.39 15.56 -14.15
N ARG A 149 -11.39 14.42 -13.42
CA ARG A 149 -12.30 14.08 -12.31
C ARG A 149 -13.78 14.07 -12.68
N ASN A 150 -14.11 13.88 -13.96
CA ASN A 150 -15.50 13.89 -14.44
C ASN A 150 -16.14 12.50 -14.46
N SER A 151 -15.34 11.45 -14.34
CA SER A 151 -15.82 10.07 -14.33
C SER A 151 -14.97 9.20 -13.42
N TRP A 152 -15.56 8.14 -12.92
CA TRP A 152 -14.87 7.09 -12.19
C TRP A 152 -15.54 5.75 -12.44
N GLU A 153 -14.80 4.66 -12.22
CA GLU A 153 -15.28 3.29 -12.36
C GLU A 153 -14.60 2.35 -11.37
N TRP A 154 -15.30 1.30 -11.00
CA TRP A 154 -14.71 0.20 -10.24
C TRP A 154 -13.75 -0.59 -11.12
N LYS A 155 -12.69 -1.07 -10.51
CA LYS A 155 -11.68 -1.90 -11.14
C LYS A 155 -11.48 -3.18 -10.32
N ASP A 156 -11.22 -4.30 -11.00
CA ASP A 156 -10.95 -5.62 -10.41
C ASP A 156 -12.17 -6.21 -9.64
N GLU A 157 -13.40 -5.92 -10.08
CA GLU A 157 -14.62 -6.49 -9.49
C GLU A 157 -14.70 -8.03 -9.63
N ASP A 158 -14.13 -8.58 -10.69
CA ASP A 158 -14.01 -10.03 -10.93
C ASP A 158 -13.05 -10.66 -9.91
N GLU A 159 -11.96 -10.00 -9.55
CA GLU A 159 -11.02 -10.47 -8.53
C GLU A 159 -11.65 -10.43 -7.12
N LEU A 160 -12.42 -9.38 -6.81
CA LEU A 160 -13.18 -9.34 -5.57
C LEU A 160 -14.19 -10.50 -5.48
N ALA A 161 -14.90 -10.78 -6.57
CA ALA A 161 -15.83 -11.92 -6.62
C ALA A 161 -15.12 -13.26 -6.39
N GLU A 162 -13.91 -13.43 -6.96
CA GLU A 162 -13.07 -14.61 -6.70
C GLU A 162 -12.61 -14.67 -5.24
N ALA A 163 -12.16 -13.54 -4.67
CA ALA A 163 -11.73 -13.45 -3.28
C ALA A 163 -12.87 -13.80 -2.30
N LEU A 164 -14.10 -13.38 -2.58
CA LEU A 164 -15.30 -13.77 -1.83
C LEU A 164 -15.58 -15.28 -1.95
N ALA A 165 -15.50 -15.84 -3.15
CA ALA A 165 -15.69 -17.26 -3.38
C ALA A 165 -14.64 -18.13 -2.67
N LEU A 166 -13.40 -17.62 -2.53
CA LEU A 166 -12.33 -18.25 -1.76
C LEU A 166 -12.46 -18.07 -0.24
N GLY A 167 -13.40 -17.24 0.22
CA GLY A 167 -13.59 -16.94 1.65
C GLY A 167 -12.50 -16.01 2.23
N LEU A 168 -11.75 -15.30 1.39
CA LEU A 168 -10.76 -14.30 1.82
C LEU A 168 -11.42 -13.05 2.40
N PHE A 169 -12.62 -12.74 1.90
CA PHE A 169 -13.51 -11.70 2.38
C PHE A 169 -14.92 -12.24 2.57
N THR A 170 -15.70 -11.59 3.43
CA THR A 170 -17.13 -11.84 3.64
C THR A 170 -17.97 -10.79 2.91
N GLU A 171 -19.28 -11.02 2.74
CA GLU A 171 -20.21 -10.00 2.23
C GLU A 171 -20.20 -8.71 3.05
N SER A 172 -19.99 -8.82 4.36
CA SER A 172 -19.82 -7.64 5.23
C SER A 172 -18.51 -6.90 4.95
N ASP A 173 -17.45 -7.62 4.57
CA ASP A 173 -16.18 -6.99 4.12
C ASP A 173 -16.39 -6.27 2.80
N GLU A 174 -17.05 -6.90 1.82
CA GLU A 174 -17.36 -6.27 0.54
C GLU A 174 -18.10 -4.94 0.73
N ALA A 175 -19.14 -4.92 1.57
CA ALA A 175 -19.90 -3.69 1.82
C ALA A 175 -19.01 -2.58 2.43
N ARG A 176 -18.08 -2.92 3.33
CA ARG A 176 -17.13 -1.97 3.91
C ARG A 176 -16.09 -1.49 2.88
N ILE A 177 -15.60 -2.39 2.04
CA ILE A 177 -14.63 -2.10 0.97
C ILE A 177 -15.25 -1.11 -0.03
N ARG A 178 -16.46 -1.40 -0.53
CA ARG A 178 -17.18 -0.50 -1.45
C ARG A 178 -17.44 0.87 -0.82
N SER A 179 -17.90 0.91 0.43
CA SER A 179 -18.11 2.18 1.15
C SER A 179 -16.79 2.97 1.34
N ALA A 180 -15.66 2.29 1.52
CA ALA A 180 -14.34 2.94 1.56
C ALA A 180 -13.96 3.53 0.19
N GLY A 181 -14.23 2.81 -0.89
CA GLY A 181 -14.00 3.28 -2.26
C GLY A 181 -14.80 4.53 -2.59
N GLU A 182 -16.09 4.54 -2.26
CA GLU A 182 -16.96 5.72 -2.43
C GLU A 182 -16.41 6.95 -1.69
N ARG A 183 -15.95 6.78 -0.44
CA ARG A 183 -15.30 7.87 0.32
C ARG A 183 -14.00 8.33 -0.33
N GLY A 184 -13.18 7.41 -0.85
CA GLY A 184 -11.96 7.75 -1.58
C GLY A 184 -12.25 8.55 -2.85
N VAL A 185 -13.32 8.18 -3.58
CA VAL A 185 -13.81 8.95 -4.73
C VAL A 185 -14.25 10.35 -4.31
N GLU A 186 -15.10 10.47 -3.28
CA GLU A 186 -15.55 11.77 -2.77
C GLU A 186 -14.37 12.66 -2.37
N HIS A 187 -13.37 12.12 -1.66
CA HIS A 187 -12.17 12.84 -1.26
C HIS A 187 -11.45 13.49 -2.46
N VAL A 188 -11.32 12.76 -3.57
CA VAL A 188 -10.67 13.26 -4.79
C VAL A 188 -11.57 14.25 -5.54
N LEU A 189 -12.88 13.93 -5.71
CA LEU A 189 -13.79 14.75 -6.49
C LEU A 189 -14.11 16.09 -5.81
N LEU A 190 -14.24 16.10 -4.48
CA LEU A 190 -14.48 17.32 -3.70
C LEU A 190 -13.19 18.14 -3.49
N ARG A 191 -12.06 17.66 -4.00
CA ARG A 191 -10.75 18.32 -3.84
C ARG A 191 -10.43 18.60 -2.36
N GLU A 192 -10.75 17.66 -1.49
CA GLU A 192 -10.33 17.76 -0.08
C GLU A 192 -8.81 17.64 0.02
N PRO A 193 -8.15 18.34 0.97
CA PRO A 193 -6.70 18.25 1.09
C PRO A 193 -6.18 16.82 1.25
N PRO A 194 -5.11 16.44 0.52
CA PRO A 194 -4.23 17.30 -0.29
C PRO A 194 -4.65 17.46 -1.76
N PHE A 195 -5.84 17.03 -2.19
CA PHE A 195 -6.27 17.01 -3.60
C PHE A 195 -6.82 18.36 -4.11
N ASP A 196 -6.77 19.40 -3.29
CA ASP A 196 -6.97 20.80 -3.65
C ASP A 196 -5.75 21.45 -4.34
N GLU A 197 -4.61 20.77 -4.29
CA GLU A 197 -3.37 21.19 -4.97
C GLU A 197 -3.27 20.65 -6.41
N ASP A 198 -2.45 21.30 -7.24
CA ASP A 198 -2.19 20.90 -8.63
C ASP A 198 -1.07 19.85 -8.70
N TRP A 199 -1.44 18.58 -8.49
CA TRP A 199 -0.50 17.46 -8.53
C TRP A 199 -0.09 17.04 -9.94
N GLU A 200 -0.82 17.44 -10.97
CA GLU A 200 -0.57 17.05 -12.37
C GLU A 200 0.87 17.38 -12.81
N ASP A 201 1.38 18.54 -12.38
CA ASP A 201 2.72 19.01 -12.66
C ASP A 201 3.79 18.53 -11.66
N TRP A 202 3.41 17.72 -10.68
CA TRP A 202 4.37 17.22 -9.70
C TRP A 202 5.47 16.38 -10.35
N ARG A 203 6.71 16.58 -9.91
CA ARG A 203 7.89 15.82 -10.34
C ARG A 203 8.71 15.40 -9.12
N PRO A 204 9.31 14.18 -9.14
CA PRO A 204 10.22 13.77 -8.09
C PRO A 204 11.47 14.63 -8.07
N ASP A 205 12.09 14.73 -6.91
CA ASP A 205 13.41 15.34 -6.79
C ASP A 205 14.41 14.56 -7.65
N PRO A 206 15.13 15.22 -8.59
CA PRO A 206 16.04 14.57 -9.51
C PRO A 206 17.27 13.93 -8.82
N SER A 207 17.50 14.23 -7.56
CA SER A 207 18.56 13.62 -6.75
C SER A 207 18.18 12.26 -6.16
N TRP A 208 16.90 11.85 -6.25
CA TRP A 208 16.47 10.57 -5.71
C TRP A 208 16.86 9.41 -6.64
N ASP A 209 17.59 8.47 -6.07
CA ASP A 209 17.90 7.22 -6.76
C ASP A 209 16.66 6.31 -6.88
N VAL A 210 16.71 5.36 -7.84
CA VAL A 210 15.70 4.31 -7.91
C VAL A 210 15.73 3.48 -6.61
N PRO A 211 14.62 3.41 -5.87
CA PRO A 211 14.60 2.76 -4.57
C PRO A 211 14.80 1.25 -4.71
N ARG A 212 15.41 0.66 -3.66
CA ARG A 212 15.56 -0.80 -3.52
C ARG A 212 14.91 -1.27 -2.24
N LEU A 213 14.41 -2.49 -2.26
CA LEU A 213 13.85 -3.10 -1.07
C LEU A 213 14.92 -3.21 0.02
N PRO A 214 14.62 -2.74 1.24
CA PRO A 214 15.55 -2.83 2.36
C PRO A 214 15.76 -4.27 2.81
N ALA A 215 16.86 -4.52 3.54
CA ALA A 215 17.11 -5.82 4.16
C ALA A 215 15.96 -6.19 5.12
N GLY A 216 15.67 -7.48 5.24
CA GLY A 216 14.61 -7.98 6.13
C GLY A 216 13.18 -7.82 5.58
N VAL A 217 13.01 -7.40 4.32
CA VAL A 217 11.69 -7.17 3.70
C VAL A 217 10.77 -8.40 3.74
N THR A 218 11.32 -9.61 3.72
CA THR A 218 10.57 -10.88 3.78
C THR A 218 10.31 -11.38 5.20
N THR A 219 10.84 -10.69 6.22
CA THR A 219 10.59 -11.05 7.62
C THR A 219 9.11 -10.86 7.93
N ALA A 220 8.52 -11.84 8.61
CA ALA A 220 7.12 -11.78 9.01
C ALA A 220 6.80 -10.45 9.72
N PRO A 221 5.60 -9.90 9.50
CA PRO A 221 5.12 -8.75 10.26
C PRO A 221 5.12 -9.04 11.77
N ALA A 222 5.43 -8.03 12.57
CA ALA A 222 5.42 -8.14 14.03
C ALA A 222 3.99 -8.10 14.59
#